data_1148824a206017dc843754da15e87240
#
_entry.id   1148824a206017dc843754da15e87240
#
_cell.length_a   1.000
_cell.length_b   1.000
_cell.length_c   1.000
_cell.angle_alpha   90.00
_cell.angle_beta   90.00
_cell.angle_gamma   90.00
#
_symmetry.space_group_name_H-M   'P 1'
#
loop_
_entity.id
_entity.type
_entity.pdbx_description
1 polymer ?
#
loop_
_entity_poly.entity_id
_entity_poly.type
_entity_poly.pdbx_seq_one_letter_code
_entity_poly.pdbx_strand_id
1 'polypeptide(L)' 'MKTWEITHIMEGVTMVERVEAGSKMEARGVLVRHYLRQLDLVSVVEVEGEGA' A
#
# COMPACT_ATOMS: atom_id res chain seq x y z
N MET A 1 1.72 -14.94 0.81
CA MET A 1 1.69 -13.50 1.03
C MET A 1 0.29 -12.96 0.85
N LYS A 2 0.00 -11.87 1.53
CA LYS A 2 -1.29 -11.20 1.41
C LYS A 2 -1.16 -10.04 0.45
N THR A 3 -2.29 -9.65 -0.15
CA THR A 3 -2.34 -8.48 -1.01
C THR A 3 -2.94 -7.32 -0.21
N TRP A 4 -2.29 -6.17 -0.28
CA TRP A 4 -2.73 -4.98 0.44
C TRP A 4 -3.02 -3.87 -0.56
N GLU A 5 -4.10 -3.16 -0.33
CA GLU A 5 -4.46 -2.00 -1.14
C GLU A 5 -4.16 -0.75 -0.33
N ILE A 6 -3.27 0.07 -0.84
CA ILE A 6 -2.83 1.27 -0.16
C ILE A 6 -3.31 2.50 -0.91
N THR A 7 -4.07 3.33 -0.20
CA THR A 7 -4.52 4.61 -0.73
C THR A 7 -3.63 5.70 -0.17
N HIS A 8 -3.04 6.49 -1.05
CA HIS A 8 -2.17 7.57 -0.62
C HIS A 8 -2.35 8.79 -1.54
N ILE A 9 -1.88 9.92 -1.05
CA ILE A 9 -1.97 11.18 -1.79
C ILE A 9 -0.58 11.60 -2.20
N MET A 10 -0.41 11.92 -3.48
CA MET A 10 0.86 12.38 -4.01
C MET A 10 0.60 13.56 -4.91
N GLU A 11 1.19 14.69 -4.57
CA GLU A 11 1.03 15.96 -5.33
C GLU A 11 -0.44 16.33 -5.52
N GLY A 12 -1.24 16.13 -4.46
CA GLY A 12 -2.66 16.46 -4.48
C GLY A 12 -3.54 15.44 -5.19
N VAL A 13 -2.97 14.35 -5.67
CA VAL A 13 -3.71 13.31 -6.38
C VAL A 13 -3.83 12.07 -5.50
N THR A 14 -5.05 11.55 -5.36
CA THR A 14 -5.28 10.32 -4.63
C THR A 14 -4.94 9.14 -5.53
N MET A 15 -4.07 8.27 -5.03
CA MET A 15 -3.63 7.08 -5.75
C MET A 15 -3.92 5.83 -4.95
N VAL A 16 -4.24 4.75 -5.65
CA VAL A 16 -4.48 3.45 -5.02
C VAL A 16 -3.51 2.46 -5.64
N GLU A 17 -2.73 1.78 -4.81
CA GLU A 17 -1.76 0.82 -5.28
C GLU A 17 -1.86 -0.47 -4.50
N ARG A 18 -1.56 -1.58 -5.14
CA ARG A 18 -1.57 -2.89 -4.51
C ARG A 18 -0.15 -3.39 -4.33
N VAL A 19 0.12 -3.93 -3.14
CA VAL A 19 1.41 -4.54 -2.84
C VAL A 19 1.20 -5.87 -2.16
N GLU A 20 2.14 -6.78 -2.36
CA GLU A 20 2.12 -8.08 -1.69
C GLU A 20 3.09 -8.03 -0.53
N ALA A 21 2.61 -8.40 0.65
CA ALA A 21 3.42 -8.38 1.85
C ALA A 21 2.80 -9.28 2.91
N GLY A 22 3.58 -9.63 3.91
CA GLY A 22 3.12 -10.51 4.98
C GLY A 22 2.29 -9.80 6.03
N SER A 23 2.41 -8.48 6.13
CA SER A 23 1.69 -7.71 7.13
C SER A 23 1.45 -6.29 6.63
N LYS A 24 0.55 -5.59 7.33
CA LYS A 24 0.23 -4.20 7.02
C LYS A 24 1.46 -3.30 7.07
N MET A 25 2.25 -3.45 8.12
CA MET A 25 3.45 -2.65 8.28
C MET A 25 4.46 -2.91 7.18
N GLU A 26 4.60 -4.16 6.79
CA GLU A 26 5.49 -4.55 5.71
C GLU A 26 5.02 -3.96 4.38
N ALA A 27 3.72 -4.00 4.12
CA ALA A 27 3.14 -3.44 2.90
C ALA A 27 3.45 -1.96 2.78
N ARG A 28 3.27 -1.24 3.89
CA ARG A 28 3.57 0.18 3.95
C ARG A 28 5.04 0.45 3.64
N GLY A 29 5.92 -0.36 4.22
CA GLY A 29 7.36 -0.23 4.00
C GLY A 29 7.77 -0.48 2.56
N VAL A 30 7.11 -1.43 1.90
CA VAL A 30 7.38 -1.73 0.49
C VAL A 30 7.09 -0.50 -0.37
N LEU A 31 5.95 0.14 -0.14
CA LEU A 31 5.55 1.29 -0.94
C LEU A 31 6.45 2.50 -0.67
N VAL A 32 6.78 2.75 0.59
CA VAL A 32 7.66 3.86 0.95
C VAL A 32 9.03 3.69 0.30
N ARG A 33 9.55 2.47 0.28
CA ARG A 33 10.82 2.17 -0.36
C ARG A 33 10.76 2.34 -1.87
N HIS A 34 9.63 2.00 -2.46
CA HIS A 34 9.46 2.13 -3.90
C HIS A 34 9.58 3.59 -4.34
N TYR A 35 8.97 4.50 -3.59
CA TYR A 35 9.01 5.92 -3.91
C TYR A 35 10.21 6.63 -3.33
N LEU A 36 10.95 5.97 -2.43
CA LEU A 36 12.13 6.52 -1.77
C LEU A 36 11.84 7.80 -1.01
N ARG A 37 10.62 7.90 -0.46
CA ARG A 37 10.24 9.03 0.36
C ARG A 37 9.02 8.67 1.19
N GLN A 38 8.75 9.48 2.21
CA GLN A 38 7.58 9.29 3.03
C GLN A 38 6.33 9.69 2.26
N LEU A 39 5.31 8.84 2.35
CA LEU A 39 4.06 9.05 1.65
C LEU A 39 2.96 9.47 2.60
N ASP A 40 1.99 10.21 2.06
CA ASP A 40 0.80 10.64 2.78
C ASP A 40 -0.24 9.52 2.68
N LEU A 41 -0.17 8.56 3.59
CA LEU A 41 -1.05 7.39 3.52
C LEU A 41 -2.43 7.71 4.09
N VAL A 42 -3.45 7.35 3.33
CA VAL A 42 -4.83 7.48 3.76
C VAL A 42 -5.31 6.18 4.40
N SER A 43 -5.05 5.05 3.76
CA SER A 43 -5.46 3.77 4.30
C SER A 43 -4.60 2.63 3.75
N VAL A 44 -4.51 1.56 4.53
CA VAL A 44 -3.85 0.32 4.13
C VAL A 44 -4.80 -0.81 4.51
N VAL A 45 -5.36 -1.49 3.51
CA VAL A 45 -6.40 -2.48 3.73
C VAL A 45 -6.02 -3.78 3.07
N GLU A 46 -6.25 -4.88 3.78
CA GLU A 46 -6.04 -6.21 3.20
C GLU A 46 -7.16 -6.51 2.20
N VAL A 47 -6.78 -7.00 1.02
CA VAL A 47 -7.74 -7.37 -0.01
C VAL A 47 -8.09 -8.84 0.16
N GLU A 48 -9.32 -9.12 0.56
CA GLU A 48 -9.78 -10.48 0.78
C GLU A 48 -10.27 -11.11 -0.52
N GLY A 49 -10.13 -12.44 -0.58
CA GLY A 49 -10.58 -13.19 -1.75
C GLY A 49 -9.66 -13.07 -2.95
N GLU A 50 -8.62 -12.29 -2.83
CA GLU A 50 -7.66 -12.11 -3.91
C GLU A 50 -6.81 -13.36 -4.05
N GLY A 51 -6.73 -13.91 -5.25
CA GLY A 51 -5.95 -15.11 -5.48
C GLY A 51 -6.57 -16.39 -4.94
N ALA A 52 -7.78 -16.31 -4.52
CA ALA A 52 -8.51 -17.47 -4.00
C ALA A 52 -8.86 -18.43 -5.13
#